data_4b4ce2fd88dd7360583e7f5c503b6b2f
#
_entry.id   4b4ce2fd88dd7360583e7f5c503b6b2f
#
_cell.length_a   1.000
_cell.length_b   1.000
_cell.length_c   1.000
_cell.angle_alpha   90.00
_cell.angle_beta   90.00
_cell.angle_gamma   90.00
#
_symmetry.space_group_name_H-M   'P 1'
#
loop_
_entity.id
_entity.type
_entity.pdbx_description
1 polymer ?
#
loop_
_entity_poly.entity_id
_entity_poly.type
_entity_poly.pdbx_seq_one_letter_code
_entity_poly.pdbx_strand_id
1 'polypeptide(L)'
;MTTYPPESHPDAPAWYRAAREVPRSDGHVEVSGCDVHYLTWGEPGRPGLVFVHGGGAHAHWWTHVAARYAADYRVAALDLSGHGDSGRRERYGLEGWTDEVMAVADAAGIQGKPVLVGHSMGGFVTIATSARYPDALAGVVVCDSPISEPDPEIDAHRMGEAFGIPRPYASREEAIRRFRTVPPQDHYLDYVMHDVGWHSLRQDPDGWRWKFDPLVFSAFEENPRVAARPYLPKITCRLALLASECGLVTEHVGAYMYELMGRVNPVIEIPLAGHHLMLDQPLLLISALNALLADWEHTEPRKRR
;
A
#
# COMPACT_ATOMS: atom_id res chain seq x y z
N MET A 1 12.95 -17.40 -7.70
CA MET A 1 12.46 -16.92 -9.00
C MET A 1 10.94 -16.87 -8.92
N THR A 2 10.36 -15.69 -8.78
CA THR A 2 8.90 -15.51 -8.74
C THR A 2 8.39 -15.71 -10.16
N THR A 3 7.75 -16.85 -10.42
CA THR A 3 7.15 -17.12 -11.72
C THR A 3 5.89 -16.26 -11.87
N TYR A 4 5.90 -15.34 -12.83
CA TYR A 4 4.66 -14.72 -13.31
C TYR A 4 3.64 -15.80 -13.72
N PRO A 5 2.32 -15.50 -13.70
CA PRO A 5 1.39 -16.31 -14.45
C PRO A 5 1.98 -16.45 -15.87
N PRO A 6 2.07 -17.66 -16.40
CA PRO A 6 2.80 -17.94 -17.64
C PRO A 6 2.33 -17.12 -18.84
N GLU A 7 1.11 -16.59 -18.78
CA GLU A 7 0.53 -15.75 -19.83
C GLU A 7 -0.14 -14.51 -19.22
N SER A 8 0.03 -13.35 -19.87
CA SER A 8 -0.80 -12.19 -19.59
C SER A 8 -2.27 -12.52 -19.82
N HIS A 9 -3.15 -12.00 -18.99
CA HIS A 9 -4.58 -12.06 -19.27
C HIS A 9 -4.85 -11.55 -20.70
N PRO A 10 -5.66 -12.22 -21.53
CA PRO A 10 -5.85 -11.87 -22.94
C PRO A 10 -6.30 -10.43 -23.14
N ASP A 11 -7.10 -9.90 -22.24
CA ASP A 11 -7.63 -8.53 -22.30
C ASP A 11 -6.67 -7.47 -21.70
N ALA A 12 -5.48 -7.85 -21.26
CA ALA A 12 -4.51 -6.91 -20.72
C ALA A 12 -4.07 -5.89 -21.81
N PRO A 13 -4.22 -4.59 -21.60
CA PRO A 13 -3.81 -3.57 -22.56
C PRO A 13 -2.28 -3.46 -22.67
N ALA A 14 -1.79 -2.85 -23.73
CA ALA A 14 -0.36 -2.75 -24.03
C ALA A 14 0.43 -2.11 -22.88
N TRP A 15 -0.09 -1.04 -22.27
CA TRP A 15 0.57 -0.36 -21.16
C TRP A 15 0.79 -1.27 -19.96
N TYR A 16 -0.18 -2.15 -19.67
CA TYR A 16 -0.12 -3.09 -18.55
C TYR A 16 0.90 -4.20 -18.82
N ARG A 17 0.87 -4.76 -20.04
CA ARG A 17 1.88 -5.75 -20.45
C ARG A 17 3.29 -5.17 -20.36
N ALA A 18 3.50 -3.95 -20.89
CA ALA A 18 4.79 -3.27 -20.81
C ALA A 18 5.24 -3.04 -19.34
N ALA A 19 4.33 -2.68 -18.44
CA ALA A 19 4.65 -2.51 -17.02
C ALA A 19 5.11 -3.83 -16.36
N ARG A 20 4.54 -4.96 -16.75
CA ARG A 20 4.96 -6.28 -16.24
C ARG A 20 6.34 -6.72 -16.73
N GLU A 21 6.76 -6.24 -17.89
CA GLU A 21 8.06 -6.57 -18.52
C GLU A 21 9.20 -5.71 -17.94
N VAL A 22 8.90 -4.64 -17.20
CA VAL A 22 9.93 -3.83 -16.55
C VAL A 22 10.70 -4.70 -15.55
N PRO A 23 12.06 -4.76 -15.68
CA PRO A 23 12.88 -5.56 -14.79
C PRO A 23 12.67 -5.17 -13.33
N ARG A 24 12.51 -6.19 -12.49
CA ARG A 24 12.42 -6.04 -11.04
C ARG A 24 13.28 -7.08 -10.33
N SER A 25 13.61 -6.78 -9.09
CA SER A 25 14.29 -7.70 -8.19
C SER A 25 13.47 -7.94 -6.94
N ASP A 26 13.58 -9.14 -6.40
CA ASP A 26 13.06 -9.50 -5.07
C ASP A 26 14.19 -9.31 -4.06
N GLY A 27 13.87 -8.79 -2.88
CA GLY A 27 14.81 -8.60 -1.79
C GLY A 27 14.17 -8.95 -0.44
N HIS A 28 15.04 -9.18 0.55
CA HIS A 28 14.64 -9.44 1.93
C HIS A 28 15.53 -8.63 2.88
N VAL A 29 14.95 -8.16 3.96
CA VAL A 29 15.67 -7.48 5.04
C VAL A 29 15.12 -7.93 6.39
N GLU A 30 16.03 -8.22 7.33
CA GLU A 30 15.62 -8.57 8.68
C GLU A 30 15.31 -7.30 9.49
N VAL A 31 14.13 -7.26 10.09
CA VAL A 31 13.69 -6.17 10.96
C VAL A 31 13.17 -6.75 12.27
N SER A 32 13.89 -6.55 13.36
CA SER A 32 13.51 -7.02 14.70
C SER A 32 13.09 -8.49 14.72
N GLY A 33 13.91 -9.37 14.13
CA GLY A 33 13.69 -10.82 14.09
C GLY A 33 12.63 -11.29 13.08
N CYS A 34 12.18 -10.42 12.19
CA CYS A 34 11.24 -10.77 11.11
C CYS A 34 11.87 -10.50 9.75
N ASP A 35 11.82 -11.48 8.87
CA ASP A 35 12.24 -11.35 7.49
C ASP A 35 11.17 -10.62 6.69
N VAL A 36 11.51 -9.44 6.13
CA VAL A 36 10.61 -8.56 5.38
C VAL A 36 10.96 -8.61 3.91
N HIS A 37 10.04 -9.12 3.11
CA HIS A 37 10.15 -9.20 1.65
C HIS A 37 9.79 -7.88 0.99
N TYR A 38 10.47 -7.57 -0.12
CA TYR A 38 10.13 -6.41 -0.95
C TYR A 38 10.53 -6.63 -2.42
N LEU A 39 9.84 -5.92 -3.30
CA LEU A 39 10.14 -5.82 -4.73
C LEU A 39 10.80 -4.48 -5.02
N THR A 40 11.74 -4.45 -5.99
CA THR A 40 12.38 -3.20 -6.41
C THR A 40 12.43 -3.06 -7.91
N TRP A 41 12.36 -1.79 -8.39
CA TRP A 41 12.53 -1.39 -9.78
C TRP A 41 13.48 -0.18 -9.87
N GLY A 42 14.04 0.03 -11.05
CA GLY A 42 14.93 1.16 -11.32
C GLY A 42 16.31 1.00 -10.71
N GLU A 43 17.20 1.94 -11.02
CA GLU A 43 18.61 1.89 -10.61
C GLU A 43 18.78 2.37 -9.16
N PRO A 44 19.64 1.71 -8.36
CA PRO A 44 20.03 2.22 -7.05
C PRO A 44 20.60 3.63 -7.12
N GLY A 45 20.41 4.41 -6.06
CA GLY A 45 20.95 5.77 -5.97
C GLY A 45 20.07 6.86 -6.59
N ARG A 46 18.94 6.52 -7.19
CA ARG A 46 17.92 7.46 -7.64
C ARG A 46 17.01 7.91 -6.48
N PRO A 47 16.27 9.03 -6.65
CA PRO A 47 15.22 9.40 -5.71
C PRO A 47 14.27 8.25 -5.45
N GLY A 48 13.79 8.09 -4.22
CA GLY A 48 13.04 6.93 -3.79
C GLY A 48 11.54 7.08 -3.79
N LEU A 49 10.84 6.03 -4.26
CA LEU A 49 9.42 5.81 -4.01
C LEU A 49 9.24 4.50 -3.26
N VAL A 50 8.47 4.50 -2.18
CA VAL A 50 8.13 3.28 -1.43
C VAL A 50 6.62 3.13 -1.38
N PHE A 51 6.12 2.02 -1.91
CA PHE A 51 4.70 1.68 -1.92
C PHE A 51 4.36 0.74 -0.77
N VAL A 52 3.35 1.09 0.01
CA VAL A 52 2.88 0.34 1.18
C VAL A 52 1.44 -0.11 0.97
N HIS A 53 1.22 -1.42 0.98
CA HIS A 53 -0.06 -2.03 0.67
C HIS A 53 -1.08 -1.96 1.82
N GLY A 54 -2.35 -2.21 1.51
CA GLY A 54 -3.46 -2.31 2.47
C GLY A 54 -3.50 -3.65 3.23
N GLY A 55 -4.45 -3.79 4.15
CA GLY A 55 -4.65 -5.02 4.90
C GLY A 55 -5.00 -6.21 4.01
N GLY A 56 -4.35 -7.37 4.23
CA GLY A 56 -4.54 -8.57 3.42
C GLY A 56 -3.97 -8.52 2.00
N ALA A 57 -3.36 -7.38 1.61
CA ALA A 57 -2.69 -7.19 0.33
C ALA A 57 -1.19 -7.55 0.41
N HIS A 58 -0.42 -7.22 -0.61
CA HIS A 58 1.03 -7.47 -0.69
C HIS A 58 1.66 -6.59 -1.79
N ALA A 59 3.00 -6.60 -1.89
CA ALA A 59 3.79 -5.77 -2.81
C ALA A 59 3.33 -5.86 -4.28
N HIS A 60 2.89 -7.02 -4.73
CA HIS A 60 2.44 -7.20 -6.12
C HIS A 60 1.15 -6.43 -6.49
N TRP A 61 0.40 -5.90 -5.52
CA TRP A 61 -0.72 -5.00 -5.81
C TRP A 61 -0.24 -3.71 -6.48
N TRP A 62 1.03 -3.39 -6.32
CA TRP A 62 1.64 -2.18 -6.85
C TRP A 62 2.45 -2.38 -8.14
N THR A 63 2.69 -3.62 -8.58
CA THR A 63 3.63 -3.93 -9.68
C THR A 63 3.40 -3.07 -10.93
N HIS A 64 2.16 -2.98 -11.40
CA HIS A 64 1.82 -2.24 -12.62
C HIS A 64 1.85 -0.71 -12.45
N VAL A 65 1.75 -0.22 -11.23
CA VAL A 65 1.91 1.20 -10.88
C VAL A 65 3.40 1.51 -10.67
N ALA A 66 4.08 0.75 -9.80
CA ALA A 66 5.47 0.93 -9.41
C ALA A 66 6.43 0.90 -10.61
N ALA A 67 6.23 -0.02 -11.53
CA ALA A 67 7.03 -0.18 -12.75
C ALA A 67 7.09 1.10 -13.61
N ARG A 68 6.06 1.97 -13.55
CA ARG A 68 6.00 3.24 -14.32
C ARG A 68 7.04 4.26 -13.88
N TYR A 69 7.58 4.11 -12.69
CA TYR A 69 8.54 5.04 -12.08
C TYR A 69 9.98 4.56 -12.18
N ALA A 70 10.22 3.34 -12.69
CA ALA A 70 11.55 2.72 -12.75
C ALA A 70 12.59 3.51 -13.57
N ALA A 71 12.16 4.34 -14.52
CA ALA A 71 13.07 5.15 -15.33
C ALA A 71 13.69 6.32 -14.56
N ASP A 72 12.95 6.91 -13.61
CA ASP A 72 13.35 8.14 -12.92
C ASP A 72 13.62 7.93 -11.42
N TYR A 73 13.05 6.89 -10.83
CA TYR A 73 13.10 6.59 -9.40
C TYR A 73 13.71 5.21 -9.10
N ARG A 74 14.31 5.07 -7.92
CA ARG A 74 14.47 3.78 -7.26
C ARG A 74 13.17 3.49 -6.50
N VAL A 75 12.45 2.46 -6.93
CA VAL A 75 11.12 2.12 -6.41
C VAL A 75 11.21 0.86 -5.57
N ALA A 76 10.56 0.86 -4.42
CA ALA A 76 10.33 -0.33 -3.61
C ALA A 76 8.83 -0.52 -3.33
N ALA A 77 8.39 -1.75 -3.25
CA ALA A 77 7.08 -2.12 -2.71
C ALA A 77 7.30 -3.28 -1.74
N LEU A 78 6.95 -3.11 -0.47
CA LEU A 78 7.21 -4.12 0.55
C LEU A 78 5.97 -4.95 0.85
N ASP A 79 6.21 -6.13 1.39
CA ASP A 79 5.22 -6.91 2.11
C ASP A 79 5.40 -6.60 3.61
N LEU A 80 4.44 -5.92 4.23
CA LEU A 80 4.45 -5.73 5.68
C LEU A 80 4.44 -7.09 6.39
N SER A 81 5.12 -7.22 7.54
CA SER A 81 5.09 -8.47 8.31
C SER A 81 3.66 -8.98 8.49
N GLY A 82 3.48 -10.29 8.37
CA GLY A 82 2.16 -10.94 8.34
C GLY A 82 1.46 -10.94 6.98
N HIS A 83 2.07 -10.38 5.93
CA HIS A 83 1.51 -10.31 4.58
C HIS A 83 2.52 -10.82 3.54
N GLY A 84 2.01 -11.21 2.38
CA GLY A 84 2.81 -11.59 1.23
C GLY A 84 3.82 -12.70 1.54
N ASP A 85 5.05 -12.47 1.13
CA ASP A 85 6.18 -13.38 1.34
C ASP A 85 7.03 -12.99 2.58
N SER A 86 6.59 -11.98 3.35
CA SER A 86 7.22 -11.61 4.62
C SER A 86 6.91 -12.59 5.75
N GLY A 87 7.79 -12.57 6.76
CA GLY A 87 7.63 -13.33 7.99
C GLY A 87 6.42 -12.90 8.82
N ARG A 88 6.19 -13.65 9.91
CA ARG A 88 5.09 -13.41 10.84
C ARG A 88 5.61 -12.94 12.18
N ARG A 89 4.77 -12.22 12.93
CA ARG A 89 5.05 -11.77 14.28
C ARG A 89 3.96 -12.26 15.24
N GLU A 90 4.26 -12.31 16.52
CA GLU A 90 3.27 -12.60 17.55
C GLU A 90 2.26 -11.47 17.72
N ARG A 91 2.70 -10.22 17.46
CA ARG A 91 1.88 -9.01 17.51
C ARG A 91 2.21 -8.10 16.35
N TYR A 92 1.23 -7.35 15.91
CA TYR A 92 1.34 -6.39 14.83
C TYR A 92 0.93 -4.99 15.31
N GLY A 93 1.65 -3.97 14.85
CA GLY A 93 1.36 -2.59 15.21
C GLY A 93 2.07 -1.60 14.31
N LEU A 94 1.64 -0.34 14.35
CA LEU A 94 2.20 0.71 13.49
C LEU A 94 3.71 0.88 13.71
N GLU A 95 4.20 0.78 14.95
CA GLU A 95 5.62 0.98 15.25
C GLU A 95 6.51 -0.02 14.50
N GLY A 96 6.21 -1.31 14.58
CA GLY A 96 6.96 -2.35 13.88
C GLY A 96 6.94 -2.14 12.37
N TRP A 97 5.77 -1.83 11.82
CA TRP A 97 5.63 -1.58 10.38
C TRP A 97 6.31 -0.29 9.91
N THR A 98 6.40 0.76 10.75
CA THR A 98 7.18 1.96 10.40
C THR A 98 8.66 1.64 10.28
N ASP A 99 9.20 0.79 11.15
CA ASP A 99 10.58 0.33 11.11
C ASP A 99 10.85 -0.53 9.85
N GLU A 100 9.89 -1.38 9.46
CA GLU A 100 9.96 -2.18 8.22
C GLU A 100 10.01 -1.29 6.97
N VAL A 101 9.17 -0.26 6.89
CA VAL A 101 9.17 0.71 5.77
C VAL A 101 10.54 1.37 5.61
N MET A 102 11.14 1.84 6.71
CA MET A 102 12.43 2.52 6.67
C MET A 102 13.59 1.56 6.37
N ALA A 103 13.56 0.35 6.94
CA ALA A 103 14.57 -0.68 6.66
C ALA A 103 14.54 -1.11 5.20
N VAL A 104 13.35 -1.27 4.61
CA VAL A 104 13.20 -1.58 3.18
C VAL A 104 13.69 -0.42 2.31
N ALA A 105 13.41 0.83 2.67
CA ALA A 105 13.92 1.97 1.91
C ALA A 105 15.45 1.98 1.83
N ASP A 106 16.11 1.68 2.95
CA ASP A 106 17.58 1.57 3.02
C ASP A 106 18.09 0.35 2.23
N ALA A 107 17.55 -0.84 2.49
CA ALA A 107 17.96 -2.09 1.84
C ALA A 107 17.71 -2.08 0.32
N ALA A 108 16.69 -1.37 -0.15
CA ALA A 108 16.41 -1.15 -1.55
C ALA A 108 17.47 -0.27 -2.25
N GLY A 109 18.38 0.37 -1.52
CA GLY A 109 19.39 1.27 -2.07
C GLY A 109 18.82 2.64 -2.51
N ILE A 110 17.77 3.11 -1.86
CA ILE A 110 17.22 4.45 -2.06
C ILE A 110 18.18 5.46 -1.46
N GLN A 111 18.55 6.47 -2.23
CA GLN A 111 19.35 7.59 -1.73
C GLN A 111 18.48 8.80 -1.40
N GLY A 112 18.80 9.45 -0.28
CA GLY A 112 18.08 10.63 0.18
C GLY A 112 16.75 10.26 0.84
N LYS A 113 15.81 11.18 0.77
CA LYS A 113 14.50 11.08 1.41
C LYS A 113 13.47 10.49 0.43
N PRO A 114 12.93 9.29 0.66
CA PRO A 114 11.88 8.75 -0.21
C PRO A 114 10.55 9.48 -0.05
N VAL A 115 9.71 9.35 -1.08
CA VAL A 115 8.26 9.57 -0.98
C VAL A 115 7.59 8.24 -0.69
N LEU A 116 6.73 8.19 0.32
CA LEU A 116 5.92 7.02 0.63
C LEU A 116 4.54 7.15 -0.01
N VAL A 117 4.04 6.06 -0.58
CA VAL A 117 2.68 5.95 -1.13
C VAL A 117 1.99 4.79 -0.42
N GLY A 118 1.03 5.08 0.45
CA GLY A 118 0.35 4.08 1.26
C GLY A 118 -1.13 4.01 0.98
N HIS A 119 -1.66 2.80 0.83
CA HIS A 119 -3.07 2.54 0.59
C HIS A 119 -3.74 1.91 1.81
N SER A 120 -4.93 2.39 2.19
CA SER A 120 -5.74 1.79 3.26
C SER A 120 -4.92 1.65 4.56
N MET A 121 -4.74 0.44 5.10
CA MET A 121 -3.86 0.17 6.25
C MET A 121 -2.43 0.72 6.02
N GLY A 122 -1.88 0.56 4.81
CA GLY A 122 -0.57 1.12 4.44
C GLY A 122 -0.52 2.65 4.50
N GLY A 123 -1.64 3.34 4.30
CA GLY A 123 -1.73 4.77 4.52
C GLY A 123 -1.61 5.16 6.00
N PHE A 124 -2.17 4.38 6.92
CA PHE A 124 -1.95 4.59 8.35
C PHE A 124 -0.48 4.37 8.72
N VAL A 125 0.16 3.35 8.13
CA VAL A 125 1.60 3.10 8.31
C VAL A 125 2.42 4.29 7.79
N THR A 126 2.13 4.83 6.60
CA THR A 126 2.88 5.98 6.05
C THR A 126 2.69 7.24 6.88
N ILE A 127 1.49 7.50 7.42
CA ILE A 127 1.21 8.58 8.36
C ILE A 127 2.07 8.42 9.62
N ALA A 128 2.07 7.24 10.22
CA ALA A 128 2.87 6.96 11.42
C ALA A 128 4.37 7.06 11.13
N THR A 129 4.84 6.53 9.99
CA THR A 129 6.25 6.63 9.58
C THR A 129 6.71 8.08 9.47
N SER A 130 5.90 8.95 8.85
CA SER A 130 6.27 10.35 8.66
C SER A 130 6.33 11.14 9.97
N ALA A 131 5.50 10.79 10.95
CA ALA A 131 5.54 11.42 12.27
C ALA A 131 6.70 10.90 13.14
N ARG A 132 7.06 9.62 12.98
CA ARG A 132 8.17 8.98 13.71
C ARG A 132 9.54 9.33 13.12
N TYR A 133 9.62 9.55 11.83
CA TYR A 133 10.84 9.88 11.09
C TYR A 133 10.69 11.20 10.31
N PRO A 134 10.45 12.33 11.00
CA PRO A 134 9.99 13.58 10.36
C PRO A 134 10.99 14.16 9.35
N ASP A 135 12.30 13.89 9.54
CA ASP A 135 13.35 14.39 8.67
C ASP A 135 13.84 13.38 7.62
N ALA A 136 13.29 12.17 7.61
CA ALA A 136 13.74 11.09 6.74
C ALA A 136 12.95 10.99 5.42
N LEU A 137 11.84 11.70 5.29
CA LEU A 137 10.93 11.59 4.14
C LEU A 137 10.84 12.90 3.35
N ALA A 138 10.76 12.79 2.03
CA ALA A 138 10.44 13.91 1.15
C ALA A 138 8.94 14.22 1.16
N GLY A 139 8.10 13.20 1.27
CA GLY A 139 6.67 13.35 1.34
C GLY A 139 5.93 12.03 1.52
N VAL A 140 4.63 12.13 1.77
CA VAL A 140 3.71 10.99 1.86
C VAL A 140 2.45 11.22 1.04
N VAL A 141 2.01 10.22 0.32
CA VAL A 141 0.72 10.16 -0.37
C VAL A 141 -0.13 9.10 0.29
N VAL A 142 -1.26 9.51 0.83
CA VAL A 142 -2.21 8.63 1.52
C VAL A 142 -3.36 8.33 0.57
N CYS A 143 -3.52 7.06 0.20
CA CYS A 143 -4.53 6.62 -0.76
C CYS A 143 -5.68 5.93 -0.03
N ASP A 144 -6.83 6.57 -0.03
CA ASP A 144 -8.11 6.10 0.50
C ASP A 144 -8.02 5.44 1.89
N SER A 145 -7.34 6.11 2.83
CA SER A 145 -7.12 5.65 4.21
C SER A 145 -7.89 6.56 5.17
N PRO A 146 -9.10 6.18 5.57
CA PRO A 146 -9.99 7.08 6.31
C PRO A 146 -9.53 7.29 7.75
N ILE A 147 -9.28 8.53 8.16
CA ILE A 147 -9.15 8.96 9.55
C ILE A 147 -10.37 9.81 9.87
N SER A 148 -11.30 9.24 10.63
CA SER A 148 -12.52 9.90 11.08
C SER A 148 -12.35 10.55 12.43
N GLU A 149 -13.31 11.40 12.80
CA GLU A 149 -13.47 11.87 14.17
C GLU A 149 -13.56 10.68 15.15
N PRO A 150 -13.16 10.88 16.42
CA PRO A 150 -13.31 9.86 17.44
C PRO A 150 -14.77 9.39 17.56
N ASP A 151 -14.99 8.09 17.36
CA ASP A 151 -16.29 7.45 17.49
C ASP A 151 -16.08 6.10 18.19
N PRO A 152 -16.57 5.91 19.43
CA PRO A 152 -16.38 4.67 20.17
C PRO A 152 -16.86 3.41 19.47
N GLU A 153 -17.93 3.48 18.67
CA GLU A 153 -18.47 2.33 17.94
C GLU A 153 -17.55 1.97 16.75
N ILE A 154 -17.13 3.00 15.98
CA ILE A 154 -16.21 2.81 14.85
C ILE A 154 -14.82 2.41 15.33
N ASP A 155 -14.34 3.06 16.40
CA ASP A 155 -12.99 2.82 16.95
C ASP A 155 -12.86 1.43 17.60
N ALA A 156 -13.95 0.89 18.14
CA ALA A 156 -14.01 -0.48 18.69
C ALA A 156 -14.13 -1.58 17.62
N HIS A 157 -14.49 -1.21 16.37
CA HIS A 157 -14.68 -2.19 15.30
C HIS A 157 -13.34 -2.85 14.92
N ARG A 158 -13.30 -4.18 15.01
CA ARG A 158 -12.10 -4.96 14.67
C ARG A 158 -12.13 -5.37 13.21
N MET A 159 -11.09 -5.02 12.46
CA MET A 159 -10.93 -5.41 11.05
C MET A 159 -10.94 -6.95 10.84
N GLY A 160 -10.65 -7.73 11.88
CA GLY A 160 -10.52 -9.18 11.80
C GLY A 160 -11.80 -9.95 11.46
N GLU A 161 -12.96 -9.37 11.68
CA GLU A 161 -14.23 -10.03 11.37
C GLU A 161 -14.48 -10.19 9.85
N ALA A 162 -13.84 -9.34 9.04
CA ALA A 162 -13.98 -9.37 7.57
C ALA A 162 -13.14 -10.47 6.90
N PHE A 163 -12.10 -10.97 7.58
CA PHE A 163 -11.19 -11.99 7.05
C PHE A 163 -11.40 -13.30 7.81
N GLY A 164 -12.23 -14.18 7.31
CA GLY A 164 -12.43 -15.51 7.90
C GLY A 164 -11.12 -16.33 7.96
N ILE A 165 -11.13 -17.46 8.70
CA ILE A 165 -9.99 -18.38 8.77
C ILE A 165 -9.74 -18.98 7.36
N PRO A 166 -8.59 -18.73 6.73
CA PRO A 166 -8.31 -19.27 5.40
C PRO A 166 -8.22 -20.80 5.44
N ARG A 167 -9.01 -21.47 4.60
CA ARG A 167 -8.90 -22.91 4.35
C ARG A 167 -8.04 -23.14 3.12
N PRO A 168 -7.34 -24.30 3.03
CA PRO A 168 -6.61 -24.64 1.83
C PRO A 168 -7.57 -24.91 0.66
N TYR A 169 -7.14 -24.52 -0.54
CA TYR A 169 -7.82 -24.84 -1.79
C TYR A 169 -7.09 -25.97 -2.49
N ALA A 170 -7.83 -26.81 -3.22
CA ALA A 170 -7.26 -27.94 -3.94
C ALA A 170 -6.34 -27.51 -5.10
N SER A 171 -6.62 -26.34 -5.71
CA SER A 171 -5.79 -25.80 -6.78
C SER A 171 -5.69 -24.27 -6.68
N ARG A 172 -4.66 -23.71 -7.34
CA ARG A 172 -4.46 -22.26 -7.46
C ARG A 172 -5.63 -21.61 -8.21
N GLU A 173 -6.11 -22.23 -9.27
CA GLU A 173 -7.22 -21.76 -10.10
C GLU A 173 -8.52 -21.69 -9.29
N GLU A 174 -8.77 -22.68 -8.44
CA GLU A 174 -9.92 -22.66 -7.53
C GLU A 174 -9.83 -21.46 -6.58
N ALA A 175 -8.66 -21.23 -6.00
CA ALA A 175 -8.45 -20.10 -5.09
C ALA A 175 -8.63 -18.75 -5.82
N ILE A 176 -8.04 -18.57 -7.02
CA ILE A 176 -8.16 -17.33 -7.81
C ILE A 176 -9.63 -17.02 -8.13
N ARG A 177 -10.43 -18.01 -8.51
CA ARG A 177 -11.88 -17.78 -8.75
C ARG A 177 -12.63 -17.28 -7.51
N ARG A 178 -12.07 -17.51 -6.31
CA ARG A 178 -12.63 -17.08 -5.03
C ARG A 178 -11.94 -15.84 -4.47
N PHE A 179 -10.96 -15.30 -5.18
CA PHE A 179 -10.29 -14.07 -4.77
C PHE A 179 -11.30 -12.92 -4.71
N ARG A 180 -11.38 -12.28 -3.58
CA ARG A 180 -12.23 -11.10 -3.33
C ARG A 180 -11.44 -10.12 -2.49
N THR A 181 -11.66 -8.84 -2.73
CA THR A 181 -11.10 -7.77 -1.91
C THR A 181 -11.99 -7.49 -0.71
N VAL A 182 -11.42 -6.86 0.31
CA VAL A 182 -12.15 -6.37 1.48
C VAL A 182 -11.75 -4.90 1.70
N PRO A 183 -12.72 -3.97 1.62
CA PRO A 183 -14.11 -4.17 1.21
C PRO A 183 -14.23 -4.60 -0.26
N PRO A 184 -15.36 -5.18 -0.67
CA PRO A 184 -15.65 -5.38 -2.08
C PRO A 184 -15.92 -4.05 -2.77
N GLN A 185 -15.76 -3.98 -4.10
CA GLN A 185 -16.13 -2.84 -4.93
C GLN A 185 -16.81 -3.31 -6.22
N ASP A 186 -17.49 -2.41 -6.91
CA ASP A 186 -18.34 -2.77 -8.06
C ASP A 186 -17.53 -3.05 -9.33
N HIS A 187 -16.37 -2.42 -9.47
CA HIS A 187 -15.55 -2.51 -10.67
C HIS A 187 -14.11 -2.94 -10.36
N TYR A 188 -13.59 -3.79 -11.21
CA TYR A 188 -12.21 -4.24 -11.23
C TYR A 188 -11.73 -4.40 -12.67
N LEU A 189 -10.43 -4.27 -12.86
CA LEU A 189 -9.78 -4.65 -14.11
C LEU A 189 -9.38 -6.13 -14.02
N ASP A 190 -10.04 -7.00 -14.76
CA ASP A 190 -9.86 -8.45 -14.68
C ASP A 190 -8.40 -8.88 -14.82
N TYR A 191 -7.66 -8.24 -15.72
CA TYR A 191 -6.23 -8.52 -15.92
C TYR A 191 -5.37 -8.14 -14.71
N VAL A 192 -5.75 -7.11 -13.94
CA VAL A 192 -5.08 -6.75 -12.67
C VAL A 192 -5.44 -7.76 -11.59
N MET A 193 -6.74 -8.07 -11.46
CA MET A 193 -7.24 -9.04 -10.49
C MET A 193 -6.63 -10.43 -10.68
N HIS A 194 -6.45 -10.86 -11.93
CA HIS A 194 -5.79 -12.11 -12.25
C HIS A 194 -4.36 -12.16 -11.73
N ASP A 195 -3.55 -11.13 -12.02
CA ASP A 195 -2.16 -11.08 -11.59
C ASP A 195 -2.03 -10.97 -10.06
N VAL A 196 -2.83 -10.12 -9.44
CA VAL A 196 -2.85 -9.94 -7.99
C VAL A 196 -3.26 -11.24 -7.31
N GLY A 197 -4.35 -11.87 -7.78
CA GLY A 197 -4.82 -13.15 -7.24
C GLY A 197 -3.78 -14.27 -7.38
N TRP A 198 -3.04 -14.30 -8.49
CA TRP A 198 -1.96 -15.26 -8.70
C TRP A 198 -0.85 -15.12 -7.66
N HIS A 199 -0.41 -13.89 -7.39
CA HIS A 199 0.66 -13.62 -6.43
C HIS A 199 0.20 -13.67 -4.96
N SER A 200 -1.12 -13.65 -4.72
CA SER A 200 -1.70 -13.76 -3.37
C SER A 200 -1.64 -15.15 -2.76
N LEU A 201 -1.17 -16.16 -3.50
CA LEU A 201 -1.26 -17.57 -3.10
C LEU A 201 0.13 -18.19 -2.91
N ARG A 202 0.25 -19.00 -1.88
CA ARG A 202 1.35 -19.92 -1.67
C ARG A 202 0.85 -21.36 -1.67
N GLN A 203 1.72 -22.28 -2.04
CA GLN A 203 1.48 -23.71 -1.94
C GLN A 203 2.02 -24.25 -0.62
N ASP A 204 1.14 -24.79 0.19
CA ASP A 204 1.45 -25.52 1.41
C ASP A 204 1.28 -27.03 1.17
N PRO A 205 1.75 -27.93 2.04
CA PRO A 205 1.63 -29.39 1.84
C PRO A 205 0.19 -29.91 1.68
N ASP A 206 -0.80 -29.20 2.25
CA ASP A 206 -2.21 -29.53 2.25
C ASP A 206 -3.04 -28.75 1.23
N GLY A 207 -2.41 -27.92 0.38
CA GLY A 207 -3.08 -27.18 -0.69
C GLY A 207 -2.62 -25.72 -0.81
N TRP A 208 -3.42 -24.91 -1.51
CA TRP A 208 -3.14 -23.52 -1.77
C TRP A 208 -3.78 -22.60 -0.72
N ARG A 209 -3.04 -21.60 -0.22
CA ARG A 209 -3.51 -20.65 0.79
C ARG A 209 -3.18 -19.22 0.41
N TRP A 210 -3.97 -18.28 0.92
CA TRP A 210 -3.68 -16.85 0.83
C TRP A 210 -2.43 -16.49 1.65
N LYS A 211 -1.62 -15.59 1.11
CA LYS A 211 -0.36 -15.12 1.69
C LYS A 211 -0.59 -14.01 2.72
N PHE A 212 -1.43 -14.25 3.72
CA PHE A 212 -1.49 -13.37 4.89
C PHE A 212 -1.65 -14.20 6.16
N ASP A 213 -1.21 -13.64 7.27
CA ASP A 213 -1.43 -14.24 8.58
C ASP A 213 -2.85 -13.96 9.03
N PRO A 214 -3.69 -14.96 9.30
CA PRO A 214 -5.03 -14.75 9.84
C PRO A 214 -5.04 -13.96 11.15
N LEU A 215 -3.96 -14.03 11.91
CA LEU A 215 -3.82 -13.32 13.19
C LEU A 215 -3.51 -11.83 13.00
N VAL A 216 -3.08 -11.38 11.82
CA VAL A 216 -2.69 -9.99 11.59
C VAL A 216 -3.78 -9.00 11.99
N PHE A 217 -5.04 -9.35 11.78
CA PHE A 217 -6.19 -8.50 12.11
C PHE A 217 -6.70 -8.66 13.55
N SER A 218 -6.36 -9.74 14.23
CA SER A 218 -6.76 -10.01 15.63
C SER A 218 -5.65 -9.75 16.65
N ALA A 219 -4.39 -9.73 16.20
CA ALA A 219 -3.22 -9.52 17.02
C ALA A 219 -2.68 -8.07 16.97
N PHE A 220 -3.49 -7.11 16.52
CA PHE A 220 -3.15 -5.70 16.62
C PHE A 220 -3.08 -5.26 18.08
N GLU A 221 -2.05 -4.49 18.39
CA GLU A 221 -1.94 -3.82 19.69
C GLU A 221 -3.03 -2.77 19.86
N GLU A 222 -3.33 -2.02 18.78
CA GLU A 222 -4.38 -1.01 18.69
C GLU A 222 -4.93 -0.96 17.26
N ASN A 223 -6.19 -0.58 17.07
CA ASN A 223 -6.75 -0.34 15.74
C ASN A 223 -5.88 0.67 14.97
N PRO A 224 -5.27 0.30 13.82
CA PRO A 224 -4.33 1.17 13.11
C PRO A 224 -4.89 2.55 12.72
N ARG A 225 -6.20 2.65 12.45
CA ARG A 225 -6.89 3.92 12.19
C ARG A 225 -6.83 4.84 13.42
N VAL A 226 -7.11 4.29 14.59
CA VAL A 226 -7.11 5.02 15.86
C VAL A 226 -5.69 5.42 16.20
N ALA A 227 -4.74 4.47 16.11
CA ALA A 227 -3.33 4.70 16.38
C ALA A 227 -2.70 5.76 15.44
N ALA A 228 -3.13 5.84 14.18
CA ALA A 228 -2.61 6.81 13.20
C ALA A 228 -3.19 8.24 13.38
N ARG A 229 -4.39 8.37 13.93
CA ARG A 229 -5.10 9.67 14.07
C ARG A 229 -4.24 10.77 14.70
N PRO A 230 -3.54 10.57 15.84
CA PRO A 230 -2.74 11.61 16.49
C PRO A 230 -1.47 11.98 15.72
N TYR A 231 -1.07 11.18 14.72
CA TYR A 231 0.11 11.44 13.90
C TYR A 231 -0.17 12.37 12.72
N LEU A 232 -1.38 12.33 12.13
CA LEU A 232 -1.72 13.10 10.94
C LEU A 232 -1.42 14.61 11.08
N PRO A 233 -1.78 15.30 12.19
CA PRO A 233 -1.45 16.71 12.38
C PRO A 233 0.04 16.98 12.64
N LYS A 234 0.86 15.96 12.91
CA LYS A 234 2.29 16.09 13.21
C LYS A 234 3.19 15.95 11.98
N ILE A 235 2.65 15.61 10.82
CA ILE A 235 3.42 15.44 9.60
C ILE A 235 4.02 16.77 9.16
N THR A 236 5.33 16.83 8.99
CA THR A 236 6.07 18.03 8.61
C THR A 236 6.57 17.99 7.17
N CYS A 237 6.71 16.81 6.56
CA CYS A 237 7.04 16.65 5.16
C CYS A 237 5.82 16.97 4.27
N ARG A 238 6.00 16.90 2.95
CA ARG A 238 4.89 17.03 1.99
C ARG A 238 3.86 15.93 2.21
N LEU A 239 2.60 16.27 2.08
CA LEU A 239 1.49 15.35 2.30
C LEU A 239 0.41 15.58 1.24
N ALA A 240 -0.13 14.51 0.69
CA ALA A 240 -1.33 14.53 -0.16
C ALA A 240 -2.27 13.40 0.23
N LEU A 241 -3.57 13.64 0.12
CA LEU A 241 -4.63 12.64 0.23
C LEU A 241 -5.21 12.38 -1.15
N LEU A 242 -5.20 11.13 -1.59
CA LEU A 242 -5.97 10.66 -2.73
C LEU A 242 -7.21 9.94 -2.18
N ALA A 243 -8.37 10.50 -2.39
CA ALA A 243 -9.64 9.91 -2.02
C ALA A 243 -10.26 9.22 -3.25
N SER A 244 -10.84 8.06 -3.08
CA SER A 244 -11.61 7.39 -4.13
C SER A 244 -13.07 7.84 -4.05
N GLU A 245 -13.68 8.24 -5.18
CA GLU A 245 -15.09 8.71 -5.21
C GLU A 245 -16.06 7.69 -4.58
N CYS A 246 -15.83 6.39 -4.83
CA CYS A 246 -16.61 5.30 -4.27
C CYS A 246 -15.84 4.53 -3.17
N GLY A 247 -14.92 5.22 -2.48
CA GLY A 247 -14.04 4.62 -1.48
C GLY A 247 -14.51 4.79 -0.03
N LEU A 248 -13.55 4.66 0.88
CA LEU A 248 -13.78 4.77 2.33
C LEU A 248 -13.60 6.19 2.87
N VAL A 249 -12.88 7.05 2.15
CA VAL A 249 -12.73 8.48 2.51
C VAL A 249 -13.92 9.24 1.94
N THR A 250 -15.02 9.24 2.67
CA THR A 250 -16.21 10.02 2.32
C THR A 250 -15.92 11.52 2.39
N GLU A 251 -16.79 12.37 1.81
CA GLU A 251 -16.66 13.83 1.86
C GLU A 251 -16.44 14.35 3.28
N HIS A 252 -17.23 13.85 4.24
CA HIS A 252 -17.10 14.24 5.66
C HIS A 252 -15.75 13.83 6.25
N VAL A 253 -15.30 12.60 6.01
CA VAL A 253 -13.97 12.11 6.47
C VAL A 253 -12.86 12.89 5.80
N GLY A 254 -12.96 13.16 4.50
CA GLY A 254 -11.98 13.96 3.76
C GLY A 254 -11.88 15.39 4.29
N ALA A 255 -13.01 16.01 4.61
CA ALA A 255 -13.05 17.35 5.23
C ALA A 255 -12.36 17.35 6.61
N TYR A 256 -12.64 16.36 7.46
CA TYR A 256 -11.99 16.21 8.75
C TYR A 256 -10.47 15.99 8.61
N MET A 257 -10.04 15.12 7.70
CA MET A 257 -8.61 14.92 7.43
C MET A 257 -7.95 16.20 6.92
N TYR A 258 -8.62 16.97 6.04
CA TYR A 258 -8.11 18.24 5.54
C TYR A 258 -7.88 19.26 6.66
N GLU A 259 -8.79 19.32 7.65
CA GLU A 259 -8.58 20.12 8.86
C GLU A 259 -7.34 19.67 9.63
N LEU A 260 -7.20 18.38 9.91
CA LEU A 260 -6.03 17.81 10.59
C LEU A 260 -4.72 18.05 9.83
N MET A 261 -4.77 18.09 8.50
CA MET A 261 -3.63 18.41 7.65
C MET A 261 -3.31 19.91 7.58
N GLY A 262 -4.03 20.75 8.34
CA GLY A 262 -3.81 22.19 8.44
C GLY A 262 -4.28 22.99 7.23
N ARG A 263 -5.19 22.44 6.40
CA ARG A 263 -5.81 23.06 5.21
C ARG A 263 -4.81 23.51 4.12
N VAL A 264 -3.63 22.93 4.08
CA VAL A 264 -2.56 23.34 3.14
C VAL A 264 -2.12 22.23 2.19
N ASN A 265 -2.54 20.98 2.47
CA ASN A 265 -2.16 19.82 1.68
C ASN A 265 -3.27 19.48 0.68
N PRO A 266 -2.94 19.03 -0.53
CA PRO A 266 -3.94 18.67 -1.51
C PRO A 266 -4.76 17.45 -1.09
N VAL A 267 -6.08 17.54 -1.32
CA VAL A 267 -6.99 16.40 -1.34
C VAL A 267 -7.47 16.26 -2.77
N ILE A 268 -7.18 15.13 -3.39
CA ILE A 268 -7.48 14.84 -4.79
C ILE A 268 -8.42 13.67 -4.83
N GLU A 269 -9.62 13.87 -5.38
CA GLU A 269 -10.56 12.80 -5.63
C GLU A 269 -10.24 12.09 -6.96
N ILE A 270 -10.20 10.76 -6.91
CA ILE A 270 -10.05 9.92 -8.10
C ILE A 270 -11.45 9.47 -8.54
N PRO A 271 -11.95 10.01 -9.66
CA PRO A 271 -13.31 9.73 -10.11
C PRO A 271 -13.48 8.25 -10.47
N LEU A 272 -14.68 7.72 -10.23
CA LEU A 272 -15.10 6.35 -10.47
C LEU A 272 -14.25 5.28 -9.76
N ALA A 273 -13.30 5.67 -8.90
CA ALA A 273 -12.48 4.74 -8.17
C ALA A 273 -13.22 4.15 -6.97
N GLY A 274 -13.13 2.84 -6.79
CA GLY A 274 -13.45 2.18 -5.54
C GLY A 274 -12.30 2.28 -4.53
N HIS A 275 -12.46 1.65 -3.36
CA HIS A 275 -11.44 1.65 -2.30
C HIS A 275 -10.05 1.21 -2.81
N HIS A 276 -10.01 0.20 -3.65
CA HIS A 276 -8.76 -0.35 -4.20
C HIS A 276 -8.43 0.29 -5.57
N LEU A 277 -8.16 1.59 -5.57
CA LEU A 277 -7.98 2.42 -6.78
C LEU A 277 -6.88 1.91 -7.74
N MET A 278 -5.90 1.13 -7.26
CA MET A 278 -4.92 0.49 -8.11
C MET A 278 -5.49 -0.70 -8.91
N LEU A 279 -6.66 -1.22 -8.52
CA LEU A 279 -7.29 -2.36 -9.16
C LEU A 279 -8.37 -1.97 -10.19
N ASP A 280 -8.85 -0.73 -10.16
CA ASP A 280 -9.90 -0.22 -11.05
C ASP A 280 -9.48 1.05 -11.83
N GLN A 281 -8.77 1.98 -11.21
CA GLN A 281 -8.36 3.27 -11.81
C GLN A 281 -6.84 3.50 -11.77
N PRO A 282 -5.97 2.52 -12.13
CA PRO A 282 -4.52 2.66 -12.01
C PRO A 282 -3.94 3.81 -12.83
N LEU A 283 -4.51 4.13 -14.00
CA LEU A 283 -4.00 5.23 -14.82
C LEU A 283 -4.31 6.60 -14.23
N LEU A 284 -5.47 6.76 -13.58
CA LEU A 284 -5.80 8.00 -12.86
C LEU A 284 -4.92 8.15 -11.61
N LEU A 285 -4.69 7.05 -10.88
CA LEU A 285 -3.73 7.02 -9.77
C LEU A 285 -2.33 7.45 -10.23
N ILE A 286 -1.82 6.86 -11.31
CA ILE A 286 -0.50 7.22 -11.89
C ILE A 286 -0.49 8.71 -12.29
N SER A 287 -1.55 9.21 -12.91
CA SER A 287 -1.64 10.63 -13.30
C SER A 287 -1.61 11.58 -12.11
N ALA A 288 -2.33 11.24 -11.03
CA ALA A 288 -2.32 12.02 -9.80
C ALA A 288 -0.95 11.99 -9.12
N LEU A 289 -0.31 10.81 -9.04
CA LEU A 289 1.04 10.67 -8.49
C LEU A 289 2.06 11.47 -9.32
N ASN A 290 2.01 11.42 -10.65
CA ASN A 290 2.89 12.21 -11.53
C ASN A 290 2.75 13.70 -11.27
N ALA A 291 1.51 14.20 -11.15
CA ALA A 291 1.26 15.61 -10.86
C ALA A 291 1.82 16.04 -9.50
N LEU A 292 1.63 15.22 -8.47
CA LEU A 292 2.16 15.46 -7.12
C LEU A 292 3.69 15.45 -7.10
N LEU A 293 4.32 14.45 -7.72
CA LEU A 293 5.78 14.32 -7.74
C LEU A 293 6.42 15.49 -8.51
N ALA A 294 5.86 15.88 -9.66
CA ALA A 294 6.34 17.03 -10.42
C ALA A 294 6.18 18.34 -9.65
N ASP A 295 5.06 18.55 -8.95
CA ASP A 295 4.89 19.73 -8.08
C ASP A 295 5.95 19.73 -6.97
N TRP A 296 6.20 18.55 -6.37
CA TRP A 296 7.11 18.42 -5.24
C TRP A 296 8.59 18.58 -5.61
N GLU A 297 8.96 18.38 -6.85
CA GLU A 297 10.31 18.69 -7.36
C GLU A 297 10.58 20.19 -7.47
N HIS A 298 9.54 20.99 -7.73
CA HIS A 298 9.68 22.39 -8.11
C HIS A 298 9.16 23.38 -7.06
N THR A 299 8.58 22.91 -5.96
CA THR A 299 7.97 23.74 -4.93
C THR A 299 8.54 23.48 -3.54
N GLU A 300 8.46 24.47 -2.65
CA GLU A 300 8.76 24.31 -1.23
C GLU A 300 7.50 23.87 -0.46
N PRO A 301 7.64 23.08 0.64
CA PRO A 301 6.51 22.71 1.48
C PRO A 301 5.80 23.94 2.02
N ARG A 302 4.48 23.99 1.91
CA ARG A 302 3.69 25.08 2.50
C ARG A 302 3.72 24.97 4.02
N LYS A 303 4.01 26.09 4.70
CA LYS A 303 3.96 26.14 6.17
C LYS A 303 2.49 26.11 6.62
N ARG A 304 2.20 25.29 7.62
CA ARG A 304 0.92 25.33 8.32
C ARG A 304 0.74 26.68 9.00
N ARG A 305 -0.43 27.26 8.88
CA ARG A 305 -0.80 28.51 9.55
C ARG A 305 -1.34 28.24 10.94
#